data_7612d9aafbc403e347d93bd801f86a40
#
_entry.id   7612d9aafbc403e347d93bd801f86a40
#
_cell.length_a   1.000
_cell.length_b   1.000
_cell.length_c   1.000
_cell.angle_alpha   90.00
_cell.angle_beta   90.00
_cell.angle_gamma   90.00
#
_symmetry.space_group_name_H-M   'P 1'
#
loop_
_entity.id
_entity.type
_entity.pdbx_description
1 polymer ?
#
loop_
_entity_poly.entity_id
_entity_poly.type
_entity_poly.pdbx_seq_one_letter_code
_entity_poly.pdbx_strand_id
1 'polypeptide(L)'
;VVPAYGNAEVAQAVVQLGAVPVFADVDADSYCLDPAAVADVVNSRTAAVVAIHRFGCRADAGWIREIGQRHGLLVLVEDEPGARHEGVERRRALATYLDGRLNGVGTPVPAAGHTYEQYVVRVPGNGRPDRDAFARALRAKGVACRVPVRAPVYRMPGLRRDVFLPQTERAVDETLALPLDGNGSRRELQKMVSACNALGGLLQPAF
;
A
#
# COMPACT_ATOMS: atom_id res chain seq x y z
N VAL A 1 7.19 -5.63 16.40
CA VAL A 1 5.97 -5.50 15.57
C VAL A 1 6.38 -5.02 14.19
N VAL A 2 5.77 -5.59 13.13
CA VAL A 2 6.06 -5.29 11.72
C VAL A 2 4.76 -5.20 10.92
N PRO A 3 4.72 -4.43 9.81
CA PRO A 3 3.54 -4.36 8.96
C PRO A 3 3.26 -5.69 8.25
N ALA A 4 1.99 -6.03 8.10
CA ALA A 4 1.54 -7.24 7.43
C ALA A 4 1.44 -7.10 5.89
N TYR A 5 1.39 -5.87 5.38
CA TYR A 5 1.26 -5.55 3.96
C TYR A 5 2.60 -5.07 3.39
N GLY A 6 3.22 -5.86 2.52
CA GLY A 6 4.40 -5.45 1.74
C GLY A 6 5.67 -6.22 2.09
N ASN A 7 6.67 -5.57 2.64
CA ASN A 7 8.04 -6.06 2.72
C ASN A 7 8.24 -7.28 3.63
N ALA A 8 8.28 -8.47 3.05
CA ALA A 8 8.64 -9.70 3.77
C ALA A 8 10.08 -9.67 4.32
N GLU A 9 10.96 -8.91 3.69
CA GLU A 9 12.38 -8.78 4.05
C GLU A 9 12.57 -8.32 5.49
N VAL A 10 11.76 -7.37 5.97
CA VAL A 10 11.80 -6.91 7.35
C VAL A 10 11.41 -8.03 8.33
N ALA A 11 10.34 -8.76 8.04
CA ALA A 11 9.93 -9.88 8.87
C ALA A 11 10.95 -11.03 8.85
N GLN A 12 11.59 -11.26 7.70
CA GLN A 12 12.68 -12.24 7.57
C GLN A 12 13.91 -11.82 8.37
N ALA A 13 14.28 -10.53 8.34
CA ALA A 13 15.38 -10.00 9.15
C ALA A 13 15.12 -10.19 10.66
N VAL A 14 13.88 -9.96 11.11
CA VAL A 14 13.47 -10.23 12.50
C VAL A 14 13.69 -11.70 12.87
N VAL A 15 13.30 -12.63 11.97
CA VAL A 15 13.53 -14.07 12.18
C VAL A 15 15.01 -14.43 12.22
N GLN A 16 15.82 -13.84 11.33
CA GLN A 16 17.28 -14.05 11.30
C GLN A 16 17.98 -13.58 12.58
N LEU A 17 17.43 -12.57 13.24
CA LEU A 17 17.88 -12.10 14.54
C LEU A 17 17.41 -12.98 15.72
N GLY A 18 16.73 -14.10 15.46
CA GLY A 18 16.20 -14.98 16.49
C GLY A 18 14.94 -14.45 17.18
N ALA A 19 14.34 -13.36 16.67
CA ALA A 19 13.13 -12.77 17.21
C ALA A 19 11.89 -13.26 16.47
N VAL A 20 10.71 -13.06 17.06
CA VAL A 20 9.42 -13.47 16.49
C VAL A 20 8.74 -12.23 15.89
N PRO A 21 8.48 -12.20 14.57
CA PRO A 21 7.69 -11.12 13.98
C PRO A 21 6.23 -11.23 14.43
N VAL A 22 5.72 -10.15 15.00
CA VAL A 22 4.31 -9.93 15.30
C VAL A 22 3.77 -8.98 14.24
N PHE A 23 2.76 -9.43 13.52
CA PHE A 23 2.16 -8.63 12.45
C PHE A 23 1.03 -7.77 13.00
N ALA A 24 1.04 -6.50 12.64
CA ALA A 24 -0.06 -5.58 12.87
C ALA A 24 -0.67 -5.13 11.54
N ASP A 25 -1.94 -4.74 11.58
CA ASP A 25 -2.66 -4.29 10.40
C ASP A 25 -2.16 -2.93 9.91
N VAL A 26 -2.54 -2.58 8.72
CA VAL A 26 -2.19 -1.32 8.09
C VAL A 26 -3.39 -0.40 8.05
N ASP A 27 -3.12 0.89 8.02
CA ASP A 27 -4.12 1.91 7.79
C ASP A 27 -4.70 1.78 6.36
N ALA A 28 -6.01 1.94 6.25
CA ALA A 28 -6.76 1.67 5.03
C ALA A 28 -6.36 2.57 3.85
N ASP A 29 -5.91 3.78 4.13
CA ASP A 29 -5.67 4.81 3.12
C ASP A 29 -4.19 4.96 2.76
N SER A 30 -3.32 4.90 3.76
CA SER A 30 -1.87 5.04 3.59
C SER A 30 -1.15 3.74 3.29
N TYR A 31 -1.75 2.59 3.64
CA TYR A 31 -1.14 1.26 3.62
C TYR A 31 0.12 1.14 4.51
N CYS A 32 0.38 2.13 5.33
CA CYS A 32 1.41 2.12 6.35
C CYS A 32 0.90 1.40 7.61
N LEU A 33 1.81 1.06 8.50
CA LEU A 33 1.48 0.44 9.79
C LEU A 33 0.50 1.34 10.58
N ASP A 34 -0.65 0.78 10.99
CA ASP A 34 -1.65 1.49 11.78
C ASP A 34 -1.22 1.58 13.25
N PRO A 35 -1.07 2.78 13.82
CA PRO A 35 -0.73 2.96 15.22
C PRO A 35 -1.70 2.28 16.20
N ALA A 36 -3.00 2.25 15.91
CA ALA A 36 -3.99 1.57 16.75
C ALA A 36 -3.74 0.06 16.74
N ALA A 37 -3.53 -0.53 15.57
CA ALA A 37 -3.18 -1.95 15.44
C ALA A 37 -1.84 -2.30 16.11
N VAL A 38 -0.88 -1.36 16.14
CA VAL A 38 0.37 -1.53 16.92
C VAL A 38 0.07 -1.58 18.41
N ALA A 39 -0.74 -0.66 18.92
CA ALA A 39 -1.08 -0.61 20.34
C ALA A 39 -1.78 -1.90 20.82
N ASP A 40 -2.62 -2.50 19.98
CA ASP A 40 -3.34 -3.74 20.29
C ASP A 40 -2.43 -4.96 20.43
N VAL A 41 -1.28 -4.99 19.76
CA VAL A 41 -0.39 -6.16 19.76
C VAL A 41 0.87 -5.98 20.62
N VAL A 42 1.15 -4.76 21.09
CA VAL A 42 2.29 -4.50 21.98
C VAL A 42 2.07 -5.16 23.35
N ASN A 43 3.10 -5.82 23.85
CA ASN A 43 3.09 -6.46 25.16
C ASN A 43 4.50 -6.45 25.79
N SER A 44 4.64 -7.01 27.00
CA SER A 44 5.91 -7.03 27.76
C SER A 44 7.07 -7.78 27.07
N ARG A 45 6.80 -8.55 26.02
CA ARG A 45 7.81 -9.25 25.21
C ARG A 45 8.13 -8.53 23.92
N THR A 46 7.48 -7.40 23.64
CA THR A 46 7.77 -6.58 22.47
C THR A 46 9.07 -5.81 22.69
N ALA A 47 10.02 -5.95 21.78
CA ALA A 47 11.29 -5.24 21.83
C ALA A 47 11.35 -4.03 20.87
N ALA A 48 10.68 -4.13 19.72
CA ALA A 48 10.75 -3.11 18.68
C ALA A 48 9.48 -3.02 17.84
N VAL A 49 9.28 -1.86 17.24
CA VAL A 49 8.30 -1.60 16.16
C VAL A 49 9.05 -1.11 14.93
N VAL A 50 8.79 -1.71 13.78
CA VAL A 50 9.34 -1.26 12.49
C VAL A 50 8.20 -0.73 11.64
N ALA A 51 8.21 0.56 11.36
CA ALA A 51 7.26 1.22 10.45
C ALA A 51 7.95 1.51 9.12
N ILE A 52 7.22 1.34 8.03
CA ILE A 52 7.74 1.55 6.68
C ILE A 52 6.83 2.54 5.96
N HIS A 53 7.42 3.57 5.38
CA HIS A 53 6.72 4.46 4.45
C HIS A 53 6.31 3.66 3.21
N ARG A 54 5.06 3.82 2.77
CA ARG A 54 4.51 2.95 1.72
C ARG A 54 4.03 3.75 0.51
N PHE A 55 4.46 3.36 -0.69
CA PHE A 55 4.07 3.97 -1.96
C PHE A 55 4.36 5.48 -2.06
N GLY A 56 5.18 6.00 -1.16
CA GLY A 56 5.44 7.42 -1.00
C GLY A 56 4.53 8.11 0.01
N CYS A 57 3.64 7.37 0.70
CA CYS A 57 2.92 7.85 1.86
C CYS A 57 3.75 7.63 3.13
N ARG A 58 3.67 8.58 4.06
CA ARG A 58 4.41 8.50 5.31
C ARG A 58 3.61 7.76 6.38
N ALA A 59 4.24 6.79 7.03
CA ALA A 59 3.72 6.20 8.25
C ALA A 59 3.61 7.29 9.34
N ASP A 60 2.61 7.16 10.21
CA ASP A 60 2.46 8.05 11.36
C ASP A 60 3.52 7.75 12.43
N ALA A 61 4.73 8.22 12.12
CA ALA A 61 5.89 8.03 12.98
C ALA A 61 5.74 8.73 14.35
N GLY A 62 4.92 9.77 14.44
CA GLY A 62 4.65 10.49 15.68
C GLY A 62 3.97 9.58 16.69
N TRP A 63 2.82 9.03 16.32
CA TRP A 63 2.05 8.09 17.14
C TRP A 63 2.82 6.81 17.47
N ILE A 64 3.52 6.24 16.49
CA ILE A 64 4.31 5.02 16.73
C ILE A 64 5.45 5.27 17.72
N ARG A 65 6.11 6.43 17.65
CA ARG A 65 7.15 6.81 18.62
C ARG A 65 6.57 7.03 20.01
N GLU A 66 5.38 7.60 20.12
CA GLU A 66 4.70 7.77 21.41
C GLU A 66 4.39 6.41 22.05
N ILE A 67 3.89 5.44 21.28
CA ILE A 67 3.72 4.05 21.75
C ILE A 67 5.06 3.47 22.19
N GLY A 68 6.11 3.64 21.38
CA GLY A 68 7.45 3.18 21.71
C GLY A 68 7.98 3.74 23.01
N GLN A 69 7.79 5.05 23.24
CA GLN A 69 8.21 5.71 24.49
C GLN A 69 7.45 5.18 25.71
N ARG A 70 6.10 5.01 25.60
CA ARG A 70 5.28 4.48 26.71
C ARG A 70 5.68 3.07 27.13
N HIS A 71 6.13 2.25 26.18
CA HIS A 71 6.45 0.84 26.41
C HIS A 71 7.95 0.53 26.41
N GLY A 72 8.83 1.54 26.29
CA GLY A 72 10.27 1.34 26.25
C GLY A 72 10.77 0.57 25.02
N LEU A 73 10.12 0.73 23.86
CA LEU A 73 10.41 -0.01 22.64
C LEU A 73 11.37 0.75 21.71
N LEU A 74 12.20 0.02 20.99
CA LEU A 74 12.90 0.58 19.84
C LEU A 74 11.91 0.84 18.70
N VAL A 75 11.93 2.03 18.11
CA VAL A 75 11.12 2.38 16.95
C VAL A 75 12.03 2.68 15.77
N LEU A 76 11.89 1.88 14.73
CA LEU A 76 12.55 2.07 13.43
C LEU A 76 11.52 2.57 12.43
N VAL A 77 11.86 3.62 11.70
CA VAL A 77 11.01 4.18 10.63
C VAL A 77 11.84 4.25 9.36
N GLU A 78 11.45 3.51 8.36
CA GLU A 78 12.24 3.29 7.15
C GLU A 78 11.45 3.68 5.90
N ASP A 79 12.16 4.10 4.87
CA ASP A 79 11.61 4.23 3.53
C ASP A 79 11.40 2.85 2.89
N GLU A 80 10.43 2.76 1.99
CA GLU A 80 10.26 1.56 1.17
C GLU A 80 11.53 1.34 0.32
N PRO A 81 12.04 0.09 0.22
CA PRO A 81 13.20 -0.20 -0.62
C PRO A 81 13.02 0.29 -2.05
N GLY A 82 13.98 1.06 -2.54
CA GLY A 82 13.92 1.67 -3.86
C GLY A 82 13.11 2.97 -3.94
N ALA A 83 12.81 3.58 -2.80
CA ALA A 83 12.17 4.89 -2.73
C ALA A 83 12.91 5.94 -3.59
N ARG A 84 12.14 6.72 -4.36
CA ARG A 84 12.67 7.73 -5.28
C ARG A 84 12.39 9.13 -4.76
N HIS A 85 13.42 9.81 -4.31
CA HIS A 85 13.30 11.19 -3.80
C HIS A 85 13.30 12.25 -4.93
N GLU A 86 13.79 11.90 -6.12
CA GLU A 86 13.79 12.78 -7.28
C GLU A 86 12.43 12.80 -8.00
N GLY A 87 12.10 13.94 -8.63
CA GLY A 87 10.89 14.09 -9.45
C GLY A 87 9.57 14.10 -8.67
N VAL A 88 9.58 14.36 -7.38
CA VAL A 88 8.39 14.36 -6.50
C VAL A 88 7.33 15.35 -7.00
N GLU A 89 7.71 16.58 -7.32
CA GLU A 89 6.76 17.60 -7.78
C GLU A 89 6.06 17.17 -9.07
N ARG A 90 6.78 16.54 -9.98
CA ARG A 90 6.20 16.03 -11.21
C ARG A 90 5.22 14.88 -10.92
N ARG A 91 5.57 13.95 -10.03
CA ARG A 91 4.65 12.86 -9.62
C ARG A 91 3.40 13.40 -8.95
N ARG A 92 3.53 14.42 -8.09
CA ARG A 92 2.38 15.10 -7.47
C ARG A 92 1.46 15.76 -8.50
N ALA A 93 2.02 16.46 -9.47
CA ALA A 93 1.24 17.06 -10.54
C ALA A 93 0.50 16.00 -11.38
N LEU A 94 1.16 14.88 -11.68
CA LEU A 94 0.53 13.75 -12.37
C LEU A 94 -0.56 13.07 -11.53
N ALA A 95 -0.32 12.87 -10.23
CA ALA A 95 -1.32 12.33 -9.31
C ALA A 95 -2.56 13.23 -9.26
N THR A 96 -2.39 14.55 -9.06
CA THR A 96 -3.50 15.51 -9.08
C THR A 96 -4.27 15.47 -10.40
N TYR A 97 -3.57 15.32 -11.53
CA TYR A 97 -4.21 15.17 -12.84
C TYR A 97 -5.08 13.91 -12.91
N LEU A 98 -4.61 12.79 -12.35
CA LEU A 98 -5.32 11.51 -12.33
C LEU A 98 -6.48 11.52 -11.35
N ASP A 99 -6.29 12.06 -10.13
CA ASP A 99 -7.31 12.15 -9.08
C ASP A 99 -8.59 12.84 -9.57
N GLY A 100 -8.42 13.92 -10.36
CA GLY A 100 -9.55 14.66 -10.91
C GLY A 100 -10.23 14.01 -12.13
N ARG A 101 -9.76 12.86 -12.62
CA ARG A 101 -10.22 12.25 -13.88
C ARG A 101 -10.53 10.77 -13.82
N LEU A 102 -10.03 10.07 -12.83
CA LEU A 102 -10.33 8.63 -12.64
C LEU A 102 -11.70 8.47 -11.97
N ASN A 103 -12.51 7.60 -12.54
CA ASN A 103 -13.82 7.22 -12.02
C ASN A 103 -13.91 5.69 -11.95
N GLY A 104 -14.68 5.17 -11.00
CA GLY A 104 -14.89 3.72 -10.84
C GLY A 104 -13.72 2.97 -10.17
N VAL A 105 -12.68 3.69 -9.74
CA VAL A 105 -11.61 3.19 -8.89
C VAL A 105 -11.37 4.19 -7.76
N GLY A 106 -10.98 3.71 -6.59
CA GLY A 106 -10.53 4.59 -5.50
C GLY A 106 -9.14 5.13 -5.79
N THR A 107 -8.97 6.45 -5.80
CA THR A 107 -7.66 7.10 -5.94
C THR A 107 -6.93 7.14 -4.60
N PRO A 108 -5.59 7.29 -4.58
CA PRO A 108 -4.86 7.49 -3.33
C PRO A 108 -5.41 8.69 -2.55
N VAL A 109 -5.53 8.54 -1.23
CA VAL A 109 -5.95 9.66 -0.38
C VAL A 109 -4.80 10.69 -0.33
N PRO A 110 -5.08 11.96 -0.67
CA PRO A 110 -4.06 13.00 -0.59
C PRO A 110 -3.57 13.17 0.86
N ALA A 111 -2.28 13.04 1.08
CA ALA A 111 -1.66 13.23 2.38
C ALA A 111 -0.50 14.22 2.30
N ALA A 112 -0.29 14.97 3.39
CA ALA A 112 0.84 15.89 3.48
C ALA A 112 2.17 15.13 3.33
N GLY A 113 3.01 15.61 2.42
CA GLY A 113 4.31 14.99 2.16
C GLY A 113 4.28 13.72 1.31
N HIS A 114 3.12 13.30 0.77
CA HIS A 114 3.05 12.14 -0.14
C HIS A 114 3.93 12.37 -1.37
N THR A 115 4.81 11.42 -1.67
CA THR A 115 5.78 11.52 -2.78
C THR A 115 5.35 10.77 -4.03
N TYR A 116 4.24 10.03 -3.97
CA TYR A 116 3.69 9.24 -5.07
C TYR A 116 4.74 8.39 -5.79
N GLU A 117 5.50 7.63 -5.04
CA GLU A 117 6.47 6.69 -5.62
C GLU A 117 5.79 5.62 -6.47
N GLN A 118 4.58 5.28 -6.07
CA GLN A 118 3.63 4.50 -6.84
C GLN A 118 2.26 5.18 -6.74
N TYR A 119 1.54 5.21 -7.84
CA TYR A 119 0.16 5.63 -7.86
C TYR A 119 -0.72 4.39 -7.74
N VAL A 120 -1.18 4.12 -6.53
CA VAL A 120 -1.91 2.90 -6.20
C VAL A 120 -3.38 3.20 -6.09
N VAL A 121 -4.16 2.69 -7.04
CA VAL A 121 -5.62 2.77 -7.01
C VAL A 121 -6.21 1.55 -6.32
N ARG A 122 -7.40 1.72 -5.76
CA ARG A 122 -8.21 0.65 -5.22
C ARG A 122 -9.30 0.28 -6.23
N VAL A 123 -9.33 -0.98 -6.63
CA VAL A 123 -10.37 -1.55 -7.48
C VAL A 123 -11.40 -2.20 -6.55
N PRO A 124 -12.57 -1.58 -6.35
CA PRO A 124 -13.56 -2.13 -5.43
C PRO A 124 -14.09 -3.46 -5.96
N GLY A 125 -13.94 -4.50 -5.17
CA GLY A 125 -14.53 -5.81 -5.45
C GLY A 125 -15.96 -5.84 -4.93
N ASN A 126 -16.93 -6.20 -5.77
CA ASN A 126 -18.31 -6.45 -5.36
C ASN A 126 -18.42 -7.81 -4.61
N GLY A 127 -17.58 -8.01 -3.59
CA GLY A 127 -17.44 -9.28 -2.88
C GLY A 127 -16.67 -10.35 -3.64
N ARG A 128 -16.04 -9.99 -4.78
CA ARG A 128 -15.11 -10.83 -5.54
C ARG A 128 -13.86 -10.02 -5.86
N PRO A 129 -12.67 -10.62 -5.88
CA PRO A 129 -11.44 -9.93 -6.25
C PRO A 129 -11.41 -9.68 -7.76
N ASP A 130 -12.14 -8.66 -8.23
CA ASP A 130 -12.17 -8.27 -9.65
C ASP A 130 -10.92 -7.50 -10.09
N ARG A 131 -10.02 -7.15 -9.14
CA ARG A 131 -8.77 -6.44 -9.39
C ARG A 131 -7.90 -7.13 -10.45
N ASP A 132 -7.78 -8.45 -10.43
CA ASP A 132 -6.94 -9.17 -11.39
C ASP A 132 -7.56 -9.19 -12.79
N ALA A 133 -8.89 -9.29 -12.89
CA ALA A 133 -9.60 -9.14 -14.15
C ALA A 133 -9.45 -7.72 -14.70
N PHE A 134 -9.61 -6.72 -13.85
CA PHE A 134 -9.38 -5.31 -14.20
C PHE A 134 -7.96 -5.07 -14.70
N ALA A 135 -6.95 -5.60 -13.99
CA ALA A 135 -5.55 -5.49 -14.37
C ALA A 135 -5.25 -6.17 -15.73
N ARG A 136 -5.85 -7.34 -16.00
CA ARG A 136 -5.73 -8.01 -17.31
C ARG A 136 -6.35 -7.16 -18.42
N ALA A 137 -7.53 -6.62 -18.20
CA ALA A 137 -8.21 -5.76 -19.17
C ALA A 137 -7.46 -4.46 -19.45
N LEU A 138 -6.87 -3.83 -18.42
CA LEU A 138 -6.02 -2.65 -18.60
C LEU A 138 -4.77 -2.96 -19.45
N ARG A 139 -4.10 -4.08 -19.16
CA ARG A 139 -2.92 -4.51 -19.94
C ARG A 139 -3.29 -4.81 -21.39
N ALA A 140 -4.44 -5.44 -21.65
CA ALA A 140 -4.94 -5.66 -23.01
C ALA A 140 -5.19 -4.34 -23.77
N LYS A 141 -5.52 -3.25 -23.04
CA LYS A 141 -5.64 -1.91 -23.59
C LYS A 141 -4.27 -1.18 -23.66
N GLY A 142 -3.17 -1.86 -23.34
CA GLY A 142 -1.81 -1.31 -23.38
C GLY A 142 -1.50 -0.33 -22.26
N VAL A 143 -2.14 -0.47 -21.09
CA VAL A 143 -1.80 0.22 -19.85
C VAL A 143 -0.97 -0.71 -18.97
N ALA A 144 0.31 -0.36 -18.78
CA ALA A 144 1.19 -1.13 -17.91
C ALA A 144 0.79 -0.92 -16.43
N CYS A 145 0.15 -1.90 -15.82
CA CYS A 145 -0.22 -1.87 -14.42
C CYS A 145 0.33 -3.11 -13.69
N ARG A 146 0.54 -3.01 -12.38
CA ARG A 146 1.06 -4.12 -11.58
C ARG A 146 0.31 -4.24 -10.25
N VAL A 147 0.22 -5.46 -9.75
CA VAL A 147 -0.24 -5.74 -8.39
C VAL A 147 0.95 -5.47 -7.45
N PRO A 148 0.85 -4.50 -6.54
CA PRO A 148 2.00 -4.14 -5.70
C PRO A 148 2.33 -5.22 -4.67
N VAL A 149 1.32 -5.84 -4.07
CA VAL A 149 1.45 -6.91 -3.07
C VAL A 149 0.48 -8.03 -3.42
N ARG A 150 0.97 -9.26 -3.49
CA ARG A 150 0.18 -10.41 -3.95
C ARG A 150 -0.39 -11.25 -2.82
N ALA A 151 0.21 -11.18 -1.64
CA ALA A 151 -0.21 -11.92 -0.46
C ALA A 151 0.24 -11.18 0.80
N PRO A 152 -0.50 -11.30 1.91
CA PRO A 152 -0.05 -10.82 3.20
C PRO A 152 1.27 -11.49 3.62
N VAL A 153 2.14 -10.75 4.29
CA VAL A 153 3.47 -11.24 4.71
C VAL A 153 3.34 -12.47 5.61
N TYR A 154 2.34 -12.49 6.48
CA TYR A 154 2.11 -13.62 7.40
C TYR A 154 1.58 -14.89 6.71
N ARG A 155 1.30 -14.88 5.41
CA ARG A 155 0.98 -16.07 4.62
C ARG A 155 2.17 -16.63 3.86
N MET A 156 3.30 -15.92 3.86
CA MET A 156 4.50 -16.33 3.13
C MET A 156 5.22 -17.50 3.82
N PRO A 157 5.94 -18.35 3.06
CA PRO A 157 6.75 -19.43 3.62
C PRO A 157 7.74 -18.90 4.67
N GLY A 158 7.84 -19.62 5.80
CA GLY A 158 8.73 -19.24 6.91
C GLY A 158 8.21 -18.12 7.82
N LEU A 159 7.17 -17.40 7.40
CA LEU A 159 6.58 -16.29 8.17
C LEU A 159 5.13 -16.57 8.59
N ARG A 160 4.62 -17.77 8.29
CA ARG A 160 3.22 -18.10 8.48
C ARG A 160 2.76 -17.92 9.92
N ARG A 161 1.64 -17.18 10.08
CA ARG A 161 0.94 -16.97 11.35
C ARG A 161 -0.56 -17.09 11.09
N ASP A 162 -1.26 -17.64 12.09
CA ASP A 162 -2.72 -17.72 12.08
C ASP A 162 -3.30 -16.41 12.67
N VAL A 163 -3.33 -15.40 11.83
CA VAL A 163 -3.89 -14.07 12.11
C VAL A 163 -4.72 -13.63 10.94
N PHE A 164 -5.76 -12.83 11.22
CA PHE A 164 -6.58 -12.18 10.20
C PHE A 164 -6.53 -10.67 10.40
N LEU A 165 -5.99 -9.96 9.43
CA LEU A 165 -5.81 -8.52 9.45
C LEU A 165 -6.62 -7.92 8.30
N PRO A 166 -7.83 -7.43 8.57
CA PRO A 166 -8.83 -7.12 7.54
C PRO A 166 -8.39 -6.05 6.55
N GLN A 167 -7.67 -5.01 7.00
CA GLN A 167 -7.20 -3.96 6.09
C GLN A 167 -6.08 -4.47 5.19
N THR A 168 -5.17 -5.29 5.72
CA THR A 168 -4.13 -5.96 4.94
C THR A 168 -4.73 -6.89 3.88
N GLU A 169 -5.71 -7.73 4.24
CA GLU A 169 -6.39 -8.61 3.28
C GLU A 169 -7.07 -7.82 2.18
N ARG A 170 -7.81 -6.79 2.57
CA ARG A 170 -8.49 -5.91 1.63
C ARG A 170 -7.50 -5.18 0.72
N ALA A 171 -6.39 -4.67 1.26
CA ALA A 171 -5.36 -4.02 0.47
C ALA A 171 -4.73 -4.97 -0.55
N VAL A 172 -4.47 -6.22 -0.17
CA VAL A 172 -3.95 -7.27 -1.08
C VAL A 172 -4.94 -7.55 -2.20
N ASP A 173 -6.23 -7.60 -1.92
CA ASP A 173 -7.26 -7.95 -2.90
C ASP A 173 -7.59 -6.79 -3.86
N GLU A 174 -7.55 -5.55 -3.39
CA GLU A 174 -8.08 -4.39 -4.13
C GLU A 174 -7.00 -3.52 -4.79
N THR A 175 -5.73 -3.54 -4.35
CA THR A 175 -4.73 -2.57 -4.82
C THR A 175 -4.16 -2.90 -6.19
N LEU A 176 -4.00 -1.85 -7.01
CA LEU A 176 -3.37 -1.91 -8.32
C LEU A 176 -2.51 -0.64 -8.53
N ALA A 177 -1.24 -0.82 -8.81
CA ALA A 177 -0.34 0.29 -9.15
C ALA A 177 -0.45 0.63 -10.63
N LEU A 178 -0.77 1.89 -10.92
CA LEU A 178 -0.75 2.46 -12.27
C LEU A 178 0.61 3.11 -12.53
N PRO A 179 1.07 3.13 -13.79
CA PRO A 179 2.33 3.76 -14.13
C PRO A 179 2.26 5.27 -13.90
N LEU A 180 3.19 5.79 -13.11
CA LEU A 180 3.40 7.21 -12.88
C LEU A 180 4.81 7.62 -13.31
N ASP A 181 5.30 6.99 -14.38
CA ASP A 181 6.63 7.27 -14.89
C ASP A 181 6.64 8.66 -15.51
N GLY A 182 7.47 9.52 -14.96
CA GLY A 182 7.54 10.93 -15.31
C GLY A 182 7.82 11.25 -16.79
N ASN A 183 8.02 10.24 -17.64
CA ASN A 183 8.21 10.35 -19.07
C ASN A 183 6.94 10.10 -19.88
N GLY A 184 5.82 9.74 -19.24
CA GLY A 184 4.55 9.50 -19.93
C GLY A 184 4.07 10.73 -20.68
N SER A 185 3.81 10.59 -21.97
CA SER A 185 3.22 11.63 -22.80
C SER A 185 1.78 11.92 -22.32
N ARG A 186 1.28 13.13 -22.59
CA ARG A 186 -0.13 13.47 -22.32
C ARG A 186 -1.10 12.46 -22.94
N ARG A 187 -0.74 11.90 -24.10
CA ARG A 187 -1.53 10.87 -24.81
C ARG A 187 -1.60 9.56 -24.00
N GLU A 188 -0.51 9.14 -23.39
CA GLU A 188 -0.49 7.93 -22.54
C GLU A 188 -1.31 8.10 -21.26
N LEU A 189 -1.24 9.28 -20.64
CA LEU A 189 -2.10 9.59 -19.48
C LEU A 189 -3.58 9.60 -19.87
N GLN A 190 -3.95 10.21 -21.00
CA GLN A 190 -5.33 10.20 -21.49
C GLN A 190 -5.80 8.78 -21.82
N LYS A 191 -4.95 7.96 -22.44
CA LYS A 191 -5.23 6.54 -22.72
C LYS A 191 -5.48 5.76 -21.43
N MET A 192 -4.66 5.97 -20.41
CA MET A 192 -4.81 5.32 -19.09
C MET A 192 -6.12 5.73 -18.43
N VAL A 193 -6.43 7.01 -18.34
CA VAL A 193 -7.70 7.52 -17.78
C VAL A 193 -8.89 6.93 -18.54
N SER A 194 -8.88 7.01 -19.88
CA SER A 194 -9.97 6.47 -20.71
C SER A 194 -10.16 4.95 -20.50
N ALA A 195 -9.06 4.19 -20.41
CA ALA A 195 -9.12 2.75 -20.18
C ALA A 195 -9.64 2.41 -18.77
N CYS A 196 -9.18 3.12 -17.74
CA CYS A 196 -9.65 2.91 -16.37
C CYS A 196 -11.14 3.24 -16.24
N ASN A 197 -11.59 4.38 -16.77
CA ASN A 197 -12.98 4.83 -16.64
C ASN A 197 -13.95 3.91 -17.40
N ALA A 198 -13.57 3.44 -18.60
CA ALA A 198 -14.38 2.49 -19.37
C ALA A 198 -14.54 1.15 -18.65
N LEU A 199 -13.52 0.70 -17.91
CA LEU A 199 -13.57 -0.55 -17.13
C LEU A 199 -14.21 -0.33 -15.76
N GLY A 200 -13.96 0.81 -15.12
CA GLY A 200 -14.51 1.17 -13.81
C GLY A 200 -16.03 1.28 -13.82
N GLY A 201 -16.62 1.77 -14.92
CA GLY A 201 -18.06 1.80 -15.12
C GLY A 201 -18.73 0.42 -15.14
N LEU A 202 -17.98 -0.64 -15.44
CA LEU A 202 -18.47 -2.03 -15.41
C LEU A 202 -18.43 -2.65 -14.00
N LEU A 203 -17.70 -2.02 -13.06
CA LEU A 203 -17.57 -2.47 -11.67
C LEU A 203 -18.65 -1.87 -10.76
N GLN A 204 -19.38 -0.86 -11.21
CA GLN A 204 -20.49 -0.31 -10.44
C GLN A 204 -21.65 -1.32 -10.46
N PRO A 205 -22.27 -1.64 -9.30
CA PRO A 205 -23.49 -2.43 -9.31
C PRO A 205 -24.53 -1.69 -10.15
N ALA A 206 -25.20 -2.41 -11.05
CA ALA A 206 -26.41 -1.89 -11.69
C ALA A 206 -27.43 -1.63 -10.57
N PHE A 207 -27.81 -0.37 -10.39
CA PHE A 207 -28.89 0.04 -9.49
C PHE A 207 -30.23 -0.52 -9.99
#